data_66d22578843b0cfe9bab9dcc3f7e3def
#
_entry.id   66d22578843b0cfe9bab9dcc3f7e3def
#
_cell.length_a   1.000
_cell.length_b   1.000
_cell.length_c   1.000
_cell.angle_alpha   90.00
_cell.angle_beta   90.00
_cell.angle_gamma   90.00
#
_symmetry.space_group_name_H-M   'P 1'
#
loop_
_entity.id
_entity.type
_entity.pdbx_description
1 polymer ?
#
loop_
_entity_poly.entity_id
_entity_poly.type
_entity_poly.pdbx_seq_one_letter_code
_entity_poly.pdbx_strand_id
1 'polypeptide(L)'
;MEKKTVTVKILGKTREYPMGITYAEIVKEYEGATKYPIVLVMKDGKLRELHKRLKQDGTLEFITTADEIGHKTYKRSAILLLLKALYNVAGHDKIKKAVIHYAVSSGYYVTVDGDVAITEDFLLKVKEYMLELVEKKIPVMKRSVGTDEAISLFHKHKMYDKENLFRYRRVSRVNIYSIEEFEDYFYGFMVHHTGYIKYFDLYPYDDGFVLQLPERKDPEIVPAFEPHQKIFQIGRAHV
;
A
#
# COMPACT_ATOMS: atom_id res chain seq x y z
N MET A 1 34.40 17.94 -9.97
CA MET A 1 32.96 18.00 -10.33
C MET A 1 32.25 18.70 -9.19
N GLU A 2 31.77 19.94 -9.39
CA GLU A 2 30.93 20.62 -8.40
C GLU A 2 29.68 19.79 -8.13
N LYS A 3 29.46 19.43 -6.86
CA LYS A 3 28.19 18.80 -6.44
C LYS A 3 27.09 19.84 -6.63
N LYS A 4 26.26 19.69 -7.66
CA LYS A 4 25.07 20.53 -7.83
C LYS A 4 24.18 20.35 -6.59
N THR A 5 23.93 21.44 -5.87
CA THR A 5 22.96 21.51 -4.77
C THR A 5 21.62 22.04 -5.26
N VAL A 6 20.59 21.74 -4.54
CA VAL A 6 19.22 22.26 -4.70
C VAL A 6 18.75 22.83 -3.37
N THR A 7 18.08 23.95 -3.44
CA THR A 7 17.58 24.69 -2.28
C THR A 7 16.07 24.45 -2.13
N VAL A 8 15.67 23.96 -0.97
CA VAL A 8 14.26 23.72 -0.68
C VAL A 8 13.82 24.39 0.63
N LYS A 9 12.59 24.90 0.62
CA LYS A 9 11.95 25.43 1.80
C LYS A 9 11.12 24.31 2.45
N ILE A 10 11.47 23.95 3.70
CA ILE A 10 10.82 22.89 4.50
C ILE A 10 10.44 23.45 5.86
N LEU A 11 9.19 23.32 6.29
CA LEU A 11 8.70 23.85 7.58
C LEU A 11 9.11 25.32 7.83
N GLY A 12 9.04 26.15 6.79
CA GLY A 12 9.39 27.56 6.85
C GLY A 12 10.88 27.89 6.80
N LYS A 13 11.77 26.88 6.85
CA LYS A 13 13.25 27.04 6.82
C LYS A 13 13.80 26.64 5.45
N THR A 14 14.79 27.39 4.98
CA THR A 14 15.52 27.06 3.75
C THR A 14 16.65 26.07 4.08
N ARG A 15 16.80 25.04 3.25
CA ARG A 15 17.82 23.98 3.36
C ARG A 15 18.42 23.69 1.99
N GLU A 16 19.68 23.33 1.97
CA GLU A 16 20.39 22.90 0.77
C GLU A 16 20.64 21.39 0.82
N TYR A 17 20.39 20.70 -0.27
CA TYR A 17 20.61 19.27 -0.43
C TYR A 17 21.37 18.97 -1.73
N PRO A 18 22.12 17.87 -1.77
CA PRO A 18 22.69 17.38 -3.02
C PRO A 18 21.58 17.08 -4.03
N MET A 19 21.75 17.56 -5.28
CA MET A 19 20.83 17.19 -6.36
C MET A 19 20.78 15.66 -6.52
N GLY A 20 19.57 15.10 -6.56
CA GLY A 20 19.36 13.66 -6.70
C GLY A 20 19.22 12.90 -5.39
N ILE A 21 19.31 13.55 -4.22
CA ILE A 21 18.93 12.96 -2.94
C ILE A 21 17.47 12.47 -3.00
N THR A 22 17.13 11.35 -2.38
CA THR A 22 15.75 10.87 -2.31
C THR A 22 14.96 11.65 -1.25
N TYR A 23 13.64 11.72 -1.43
CA TYR A 23 12.79 12.30 -0.40
C TYR A 23 12.81 11.45 0.89
N ALA A 24 13.06 10.15 0.81
CA ALA A 24 13.23 9.28 1.96
C ALA A 24 14.44 9.68 2.83
N GLU A 25 15.57 10.02 2.19
CA GLU A 25 16.76 10.51 2.91
C GLU A 25 16.49 11.86 3.58
N ILE A 26 15.78 12.77 2.91
CA ILE A 26 15.39 14.06 3.50
C ILE A 26 14.47 13.84 4.70
N VAL A 27 13.42 13.00 4.56
CA VAL A 27 12.43 12.75 5.63
C VAL A 27 13.06 12.18 6.88
N LYS A 28 14.14 11.38 6.78
CA LYS A 28 14.88 10.88 7.96
C LYS A 28 15.42 11.98 8.87
N GLU A 29 15.80 13.13 8.31
CA GLU A 29 16.26 14.28 9.11
C GLU A 29 15.14 14.95 9.92
N TYR A 30 13.87 14.63 9.56
CA TYR A 30 12.67 15.17 10.18
C TYR A 30 11.87 14.13 10.96
N GLU A 31 12.46 12.96 11.25
CA GLU A 31 11.86 11.99 12.18
C GLU A 31 11.64 12.66 13.54
N GLY A 32 10.39 12.64 14.02
CA GLY A 32 9.97 13.34 15.25
C GLY A 32 9.56 14.81 15.07
N ALA A 33 9.72 15.40 13.88
CA ALA A 33 9.21 16.75 13.60
C ALA A 33 7.69 16.79 13.35
N THR A 34 7.10 15.63 13.06
CA THR A 34 5.66 15.44 12.90
C THR A 34 5.17 14.41 13.92
N LYS A 35 3.89 14.55 14.35
CA LYS A 35 3.29 13.60 15.29
C LYS A 35 3.18 12.19 14.72
N TYR A 36 2.93 12.09 13.40
CA TYR A 36 2.70 10.83 12.72
C TYR A 36 3.73 10.60 11.60
N PRO A 37 3.96 9.35 11.16
CA PRO A 37 4.93 9.04 10.13
C PRO A 37 4.66 9.78 8.81
N ILE A 38 5.72 10.33 8.21
CA ILE A 38 5.67 10.98 6.89
C ILE A 38 5.73 9.88 5.84
N VAL A 39 4.71 9.78 5.00
CA VAL A 39 4.56 8.72 3.98
C VAL A 39 4.70 9.20 2.55
N LEU A 40 4.47 10.51 2.32
CA LEU A 40 4.65 11.18 1.04
C LEU A 40 5.20 12.59 1.28
N VAL A 41 5.61 13.24 0.20
CA VAL A 41 5.90 14.68 0.20
C VAL A 41 5.10 15.37 -0.90
N MET A 42 4.81 16.64 -0.68
CA MET A 42 4.29 17.54 -1.71
C MET A 42 5.41 18.49 -2.13
N LYS A 43 5.89 18.36 -3.37
CA LYS A 43 6.92 19.23 -3.96
C LYS A 43 6.26 20.19 -4.94
N ASP A 44 6.22 21.48 -4.58
CA ASP A 44 5.58 22.54 -5.38
C ASP A 44 4.15 22.16 -5.82
N GLY A 45 3.31 21.74 -4.87
CA GLY A 45 1.93 21.34 -5.12
C GLY A 45 1.76 19.97 -5.81
N LYS A 46 2.84 19.22 -6.04
CA LYS A 46 2.78 17.90 -6.67
C LYS A 46 3.21 16.79 -5.69
N LEU A 47 2.33 15.83 -5.47
CA LEU A 47 2.62 14.67 -4.62
C LEU A 47 3.74 13.80 -5.19
N ARG A 48 4.63 13.35 -4.31
CA ARG A 48 5.74 12.47 -4.62
C ARG A 48 5.89 11.36 -3.58
N GLU A 49 6.18 10.16 -4.06
CA GLU A 49 6.59 9.03 -3.23
C GLU A 49 8.03 9.24 -2.75
N LEU A 50 8.34 8.72 -1.57
CA LEU A 50 9.62 8.97 -0.89
C LEU A 50 10.84 8.41 -1.64
N HIS A 51 10.67 7.40 -2.50
CA HIS A 51 11.75 6.87 -3.34
C HIS A 51 12.15 7.81 -4.49
N LYS A 52 11.35 8.83 -4.79
CA LYS A 52 11.67 9.81 -5.83
C LYS A 52 12.80 10.74 -5.38
N ARG A 53 13.48 11.32 -6.37
CA ARG A 53 14.67 12.16 -6.16
C ARG A 53 14.35 13.64 -6.33
N LEU A 54 14.91 14.45 -5.44
CA LEU A 54 14.89 15.91 -5.53
C LEU A 54 15.79 16.36 -6.69
N LYS A 55 15.24 17.16 -7.62
CA LYS A 55 15.93 17.58 -8.84
C LYS A 55 16.01 19.10 -9.03
N GLN A 56 15.19 19.87 -8.33
CA GLN A 56 15.01 21.30 -8.52
C GLN A 56 14.66 21.98 -7.20
N ASP A 57 15.01 23.26 -7.11
CA ASP A 57 14.63 24.14 -6.02
C ASP A 57 13.11 24.19 -5.84
N GLY A 58 12.62 24.67 -4.70
CA GLY A 58 11.21 24.91 -4.43
C GLY A 58 10.78 24.61 -3.01
N THR A 59 9.49 24.33 -2.82
CA THR A 59 8.89 24.06 -1.50
C THR A 59 8.61 22.58 -1.33
N LEU A 60 8.88 22.06 -0.15
CA LEU A 60 8.59 20.69 0.25
C LEU A 60 7.71 20.69 1.49
N GLU A 61 6.57 20.02 1.41
CA GLU A 61 5.63 19.82 2.50
C GLU A 61 5.54 18.33 2.80
N PHE A 62 5.40 17.99 4.08
CA PHE A 62 5.28 16.60 4.52
C PHE A 62 3.82 16.17 4.57
N ILE A 63 3.57 14.95 4.13
CA ILE A 63 2.26 14.30 4.16
C ILE A 63 2.37 13.08 5.07
N THR A 64 1.64 13.09 6.16
CA THR A 64 1.63 12.05 7.19
C THR A 64 0.48 11.07 7.01
N THR A 65 0.47 9.99 7.79
CA THR A 65 -0.65 9.03 7.83
C THR A 65 -1.96 9.64 8.34
N ALA A 66 -1.94 10.79 9.01
CA ALA A 66 -3.14 11.52 9.45
C ALA A 66 -3.74 12.42 8.37
N ASP A 67 -3.00 12.72 7.30
CA ASP A 67 -3.50 13.44 6.15
C ASP A 67 -4.35 12.53 5.27
N GLU A 68 -5.38 13.04 4.61
CA GLU A 68 -6.30 12.24 3.81
C GLU A 68 -5.58 11.36 2.77
N ILE A 69 -4.66 11.96 2.02
CA ILE A 69 -3.92 11.25 0.97
C ILE A 69 -2.89 10.29 1.57
N GLY A 70 -2.25 10.66 2.68
CA GLY A 70 -1.33 9.79 3.41
C GLY A 70 -2.05 8.58 3.99
N HIS A 71 -3.23 8.76 4.55
CA HIS A 71 -4.08 7.67 5.04
C HIS A 71 -4.52 6.72 3.91
N LYS A 72 -4.97 7.26 2.77
CA LYS A 72 -5.28 6.45 1.56
C LYS A 72 -4.05 5.69 1.06
N THR A 73 -2.87 6.29 1.14
CA THR A 73 -1.59 5.64 0.79
C THR A 73 -1.28 4.49 1.72
N TYR A 74 -1.43 4.69 3.04
CA TYR A 74 -1.28 3.64 4.05
C TYR A 74 -2.22 2.45 3.78
N LYS A 75 -3.52 2.69 3.65
CA LYS A 75 -4.53 1.66 3.40
C LYS A 75 -4.23 0.84 2.14
N ARG A 76 -3.84 1.49 1.05
CA ARG A 76 -3.47 0.84 -0.20
C ARG A 76 -2.23 -0.04 -0.04
N SER A 77 -1.24 0.43 0.69
CA SER A 77 -0.02 -0.32 0.97
C SER A 77 -0.27 -1.53 1.87
N ALA A 78 -1.19 -1.40 2.83
CA ALA A 78 -1.63 -2.53 3.66
C ALA A 78 -2.33 -3.63 2.84
N ILE A 79 -3.10 -3.24 1.82
CA ILE A 79 -3.70 -4.21 0.88
C ILE A 79 -2.62 -4.96 0.09
N LEU A 80 -1.60 -4.27 -0.43
CA LEU A 80 -0.51 -4.93 -1.14
C LEU A 80 0.24 -5.92 -0.24
N LEU A 81 0.52 -5.52 1.02
CA LEU A 81 1.16 -6.37 2.01
C LEU A 81 0.30 -7.60 2.34
N LEU A 82 -1.01 -7.42 2.53
CA LEU A 82 -1.95 -8.51 2.76
C LEU A 82 -1.96 -9.49 1.59
N LEU A 83 -2.06 -9.01 0.35
CA LEU A 83 -2.08 -9.88 -0.82
C LEU A 83 -0.80 -10.72 -0.92
N LYS A 84 0.39 -10.10 -0.73
CA LYS A 84 1.63 -10.86 -0.65
C LYS A 84 1.58 -11.95 0.42
N ALA A 85 1.08 -11.61 1.62
CA ALA A 85 1.01 -12.56 2.72
C ALA A 85 0.04 -13.72 2.45
N LEU A 86 -1.13 -13.43 1.88
CA LEU A 86 -2.10 -14.45 1.49
C LEU A 86 -1.52 -15.46 0.50
N TYR A 87 -0.92 -14.96 -0.59
CA TYR A 87 -0.31 -15.81 -1.61
C TYR A 87 0.89 -16.60 -1.09
N ASN A 88 1.65 -16.05 -0.14
CA ASN A 88 2.77 -16.77 0.48
C ASN A 88 2.31 -17.89 1.42
N VAL A 89 1.38 -17.58 2.33
CA VAL A 89 0.91 -18.53 3.35
C VAL A 89 0.05 -19.64 2.76
N ALA A 90 -0.83 -19.32 1.81
CA ALA A 90 -1.65 -20.32 1.14
C ALA A 90 -0.90 -21.13 0.09
N GLY A 91 0.05 -20.47 -0.60
CA GLY A 91 0.66 -20.95 -1.84
C GLY A 91 -0.08 -20.42 -3.08
N HIS A 92 0.71 -19.96 -4.07
CA HIS A 92 0.17 -19.34 -5.29
C HIS A 92 -0.80 -20.24 -6.08
N ASP A 93 -0.59 -21.53 -6.05
CA ASP A 93 -1.41 -22.49 -6.81
C ASP A 93 -2.79 -22.73 -6.16
N LYS A 94 -2.95 -22.38 -4.90
CA LYS A 94 -4.21 -22.57 -4.15
C LYS A 94 -5.16 -21.39 -4.22
N ILE A 95 -4.66 -20.19 -4.51
CA ILE A 95 -5.48 -18.99 -4.67
C ILE A 95 -5.78 -18.77 -6.15
N LYS A 96 -7.05 -18.87 -6.54
CA LYS A 96 -7.52 -18.49 -7.88
C LYS A 96 -7.75 -17.00 -7.97
N LYS A 97 -8.30 -16.39 -6.91
CA LYS A 97 -8.62 -14.98 -6.85
C LYS A 97 -8.71 -14.51 -5.40
N ALA A 98 -8.14 -13.35 -5.11
CA ALA A 98 -8.37 -12.61 -3.87
C ALA A 98 -9.03 -11.27 -4.22
N VAL A 99 -10.18 -10.99 -3.61
CA VAL A 99 -10.98 -9.80 -3.91
C VAL A 99 -11.07 -8.91 -2.69
N ILE A 100 -10.66 -7.66 -2.87
CA ILE A 100 -10.89 -6.61 -1.88
C ILE A 100 -12.21 -5.94 -2.24
N HIS A 101 -13.19 -6.09 -1.39
CA HIS A 101 -14.55 -5.57 -1.59
C HIS A 101 -14.70 -4.15 -1.01
N TYR A 102 -15.88 -3.86 -0.51
CA TYR A 102 -16.26 -2.60 0.10
C TYR A 102 -15.71 -2.45 1.52
N ALA A 103 -15.80 -1.24 2.03
CA ALA A 103 -15.38 -0.94 3.40
C ALA A 103 -16.36 -1.52 4.42
N VAL A 104 -15.84 -2.21 5.43
CA VAL A 104 -16.57 -2.69 6.60
C VAL A 104 -15.84 -2.20 7.84
N SER A 105 -16.54 -1.53 8.76
CA SER A 105 -15.90 -0.84 9.88
C SER A 105 -14.85 0.15 9.37
N SER A 106 -13.65 0.18 9.92
CA SER A 106 -12.53 1.00 9.40
C SER A 106 -11.67 0.27 8.36
N GLY A 107 -12.01 -0.98 8.02
CA GLY A 107 -11.25 -1.87 7.14
C GLY A 107 -11.92 -2.19 5.82
N TYR A 108 -11.52 -3.31 5.23
CA TYR A 108 -12.05 -3.85 3.98
C TYR A 108 -12.44 -5.30 4.13
N TYR A 109 -13.61 -5.67 3.61
CA TYR A 109 -14.00 -7.06 3.45
C TYR A 109 -13.21 -7.70 2.31
N VAL A 110 -12.72 -8.91 2.57
CA VAL A 110 -11.86 -9.66 1.65
C VAL A 110 -12.37 -11.09 1.51
N THR A 111 -12.48 -11.55 0.29
CA THR A 111 -12.76 -12.96 -0.02
C THR A 111 -11.62 -13.58 -0.81
N VAL A 112 -11.42 -14.87 -0.61
CA VAL A 112 -10.42 -15.66 -1.35
C VAL A 112 -11.15 -16.84 -2.00
N ASP A 113 -11.10 -16.90 -3.32
CA ASP A 113 -11.56 -18.04 -4.10
C ASP A 113 -10.37 -18.97 -4.38
N GLY A 114 -10.56 -20.24 -4.16
CA GLY A 114 -9.53 -21.26 -4.37
C GLY A 114 -9.64 -22.41 -3.38
N ASP A 115 -8.57 -23.18 -3.27
CA ASP A 115 -8.43 -24.31 -2.33
C ASP A 115 -7.79 -23.84 -1.02
N VAL A 116 -8.46 -22.87 -0.35
CA VAL A 116 -8.01 -22.25 0.89
C VAL A 116 -9.20 -22.09 1.84
N ALA A 117 -9.12 -22.71 3.01
CA ALA A 117 -10.08 -22.48 4.07
C ALA A 117 -9.67 -21.25 4.92
N ILE A 118 -10.56 -20.26 4.98
CA ILE A 118 -10.35 -19.05 5.78
C ILE A 118 -10.72 -19.36 7.24
N THR A 119 -9.76 -19.85 7.99
CA THR A 119 -9.88 -20.16 9.41
C THR A 119 -9.15 -19.13 10.27
N GLU A 120 -9.46 -19.07 11.56
CA GLU A 120 -8.71 -18.20 12.49
C GLU A 120 -7.21 -18.51 12.49
N ASP A 121 -6.83 -19.79 12.48
CA ASP A 121 -5.44 -20.24 12.41
C ASP A 121 -4.74 -19.79 11.10
N PHE A 122 -5.45 -19.87 9.98
CA PHE A 122 -4.94 -19.35 8.71
C PHE A 122 -4.72 -17.84 8.77
N LEU A 123 -5.69 -17.09 9.28
CA LEU A 123 -5.57 -15.63 9.39
C LEU A 123 -4.48 -15.21 10.38
N LEU A 124 -4.29 -15.98 11.46
CA LEU A 124 -3.17 -15.76 12.39
C LEU A 124 -1.83 -15.90 11.67
N LYS A 125 -1.62 -16.96 10.90
CA LYS A 125 -0.40 -17.16 10.10
C LYS A 125 -0.18 -16.05 9.07
N VAL A 126 -1.24 -15.60 8.41
CA VAL A 126 -1.17 -14.44 7.49
C VAL A 126 -0.74 -13.18 8.23
N LYS A 127 -1.34 -12.90 9.38
CA LYS A 127 -0.99 -11.75 10.22
C LYS A 127 0.46 -11.81 10.71
N GLU A 128 0.91 -12.95 11.19
CA GLU A 128 2.30 -13.16 11.63
C GLU A 128 3.29 -12.91 10.49
N TYR A 129 3.01 -13.42 9.30
CA TYR A 129 3.86 -13.18 8.14
C TYR A 129 3.84 -11.69 7.70
N MET A 130 2.69 -11.02 7.76
CA MET A 130 2.63 -9.58 7.52
C MET A 130 3.51 -8.81 8.51
N LEU A 131 3.47 -9.14 9.81
CA LEU A 131 4.30 -8.52 10.84
C LEU A 131 5.79 -8.77 10.61
N GLU A 132 6.17 -9.97 10.21
CA GLU A 132 7.55 -10.29 9.82
C GLU A 132 8.04 -9.39 8.67
N LEU A 133 7.22 -9.21 7.63
CA LEU A 133 7.54 -8.31 6.52
C LEU A 133 7.65 -6.84 6.95
N VAL A 134 6.82 -6.42 7.91
CA VAL A 134 6.88 -5.06 8.50
C VAL A 134 8.21 -4.85 9.22
N GLU A 135 8.65 -5.81 10.03
CA GLU A 135 9.90 -5.73 10.77
C GLU A 135 11.12 -5.70 9.84
N LYS A 136 11.09 -6.44 8.76
CA LYS A 136 12.13 -6.45 7.73
C LYS A 136 12.25 -5.14 6.96
N LYS A 137 11.27 -4.25 7.03
CA LYS A 137 11.25 -2.95 6.33
C LYS A 137 11.56 -3.06 4.84
N ILE A 138 10.95 -4.03 4.17
CA ILE A 138 11.20 -4.36 2.77
C ILE A 138 10.74 -3.20 1.88
N PRO A 139 11.57 -2.71 0.95
CA PRO A 139 11.20 -1.63 0.04
C PRO A 139 9.97 -1.98 -0.81
N VAL A 140 9.03 -1.04 -0.93
CA VAL A 140 7.95 -1.12 -1.90
C VAL A 140 8.43 -0.48 -3.20
N MET A 141 8.67 -1.32 -4.20
CA MET A 141 9.17 -0.88 -5.50
C MET A 141 8.04 -0.53 -6.44
N LYS A 142 8.29 0.39 -7.37
CA LYS A 142 7.33 0.80 -8.41
C LYS A 142 7.98 0.79 -9.77
N ARG A 143 7.32 0.18 -10.74
CA ARG A 143 7.66 0.31 -12.15
C ARG A 143 6.41 0.60 -12.99
N SER A 144 6.57 1.34 -14.08
CA SER A 144 5.50 1.59 -15.04
C SER A 144 5.77 0.74 -16.27
N VAL A 145 4.83 -0.12 -16.62
CA VAL A 145 4.95 -1.09 -17.72
C VAL A 145 3.90 -0.83 -18.79
N GLY A 146 4.12 -1.36 -19.99
CA GLY A 146 3.10 -1.42 -21.02
C GLY A 146 1.99 -2.43 -20.65
N THR A 147 0.81 -2.28 -21.24
CA THR A 147 -0.32 -3.18 -20.95
C THR A 147 -0.01 -4.63 -21.30
N ASP A 148 0.68 -4.88 -22.43
CA ASP A 148 1.05 -6.23 -22.85
C ASP A 148 2.04 -6.88 -21.88
N GLU A 149 2.98 -6.09 -21.33
CA GLU A 149 3.90 -6.56 -20.29
C GLU A 149 3.14 -6.89 -19.00
N ALA A 150 2.15 -6.07 -18.61
CA ALA A 150 1.30 -6.33 -17.46
C ALA A 150 0.49 -7.64 -17.62
N ILE A 151 -0.10 -7.87 -18.79
CA ILE A 151 -0.82 -9.12 -19.12
C ILE A 151 0.11 -10.33 -18.95
N SER A 152 1.31 -10.26 -19.54
CA SER A 152 2.32 -11.33 -19.44
C SER A 152 2.77 -11.58 -18.00
N LEU A 153 2.91 -10.52 -17.22
CA LEU A 153 3.25 -10.57 -15.79
C LEU A 153 2.19 -11.33 -14.99
N PHE A 154 0.90 -10.95 -15.14
CA PHE A 154 -0.19 -11.60 -14.42
C PHE A 154 -0.40 -13.04 -14.84
N HIS A 155 -0.19 -13.36 -16.12
CA HIS A 155 -0.16 -14.74 -16.60
C HIS A 155 0.93 -15.55 -15.89
N LYS A 156 2.16 -15.03 -15.82
CA LYS A 156 3.30 -15.68 -15.15
C LYS A 156 3.01 -15.94 -13.66
N HIS A 157 2.35 -14.99 -12.99
CA HIS A 157 1.98 -15.11 -11.58
C HIS A 157 0.65 -15.87 -11.35
N LYS A 158 0.06 -16.47 -12.40
CA LYS A 158 -1.22 -17.20 -12.36
C LYS A 158 -2.40 -16.35 -11.82
N MET A 159 -2.31 -15.04 -11.96
CA MET A 159 -3.37 -14.07 -11.60
C MET A 159 -4.28 -13.84 -12.81
N TYR A 160 -5.00 -14.88 -13.23
CA TYR A 160 -5.79 -14.90 -14.46
C TYR A 160 -6.95 -13.90 -14.48
N ASP A 161 -7.51 -13.57 -13.34
CA ASP A 161 -8.51 -12.51 -13.18
C ASP A 161 -7.96 -11.14 -13.59
N LYS A 162 -6.74 -10.83 -13.20
CA LYS A 162 -6.03 -9.59 -13.56
C LYS A 162 -5.54 -9.60 -15.01
N GLU A 163 -5.04 -10.72 -15.49
CA GLU A 163 -4.70 -10.91 -16.90
C GLU A 163 -5.92 -10.58 -17.78
N ASN A 164 -7.09 -11.16 -17.48
CA ASN A 164 -8.30 -10.92 -18.21
C ASN A 164 -8.76 -9.45 -18.11
N LEU A 165 -8.67 -8.84 -16.93
CA LEU A 165 -9.01 -7.42 -16.75
C LEU A 165 -8.22 -6.53 -17.71
N PHE A 166 -6.91 -6.77 -17.86
CA PHE A 166 -6.06 -5.93 -18.71
C PHE A 166 -6.21 -6.21 -20.21
N ARG A 167 -6.68 -7.38 -20.62
CA ARG A 167 -7.03 -7.68 -22.03
C ARG A 167 -8.15 -6.76 -22.56
N TYR A 168 -9.06 -6.31 -21.68
CA TYR A 168 -10.19 -5.45 -22.06
C TYR A 168 -9.96 -3.98 -21.72
N ARG A 169 -8.90 -3.65 -21.00
CA ARG A 169 -8.65 -2.30 -20.52
C ARG A 169 -7.86 -1.48 -21.53
N ARG A 170 -8.41 -0.35 -21.95
CA ARG A 170 -7.78 0.60 -22.87
C ARG A 170 -6.84 1.56 -22.12
N VAL A 171 -5.72 1.09 -21.61
CA VAL A 171 -4.68 1.89 -20.99
C VAL A 171 -3.34 1.53 -21.61
N SER A 172 -2.51 2.52 -21.91
CA SER A 172 -1.19 2.27 -22.52
C SER A 172 -0.13 1.86 -21.51
N ARG A 173 -0.28 2.27 -20.26
CA ARG A 173 0.68 1.98 -19.18
C ARG A 173 -0.01 1.70 -17.86
N VAL A 174 0.61 0.82 -17.08
CA VAL A 174 0.15 0.35 -15.76
C VAL A 174 1.26 0.53 -14.74
N ASN A 175 0.92 1.00 -13.53
CA ASN A 175 1.87 1.01 -12.42
C ASN A 175 1.79 -0.33 -11.69
N ILE A 176 2.91 -1.04 -11.71
CA ILE A 176 3.13 -2.26 -10.94
C ILE A 176 3.91 -1.90 -9.68
N TYR A 177 3.42 -2.35 -8.55
CA TYR A 177 4.12 -2.27 -7.27
C TYR A 177 4.54 -3.66 -6.83
N SER A 178 5.69 -3.75 -6.19
CA SER A 178 6.19 -5.03 -5.68
C SER A 178 6.73 -4.94 -4.26
N ILE A 179 6.57 -6.03 -3.53
CA ILE A 179 7.26 -6.34 -2.29
C ILE A 179 8.01 -7.66 -2.55
N GLU A 180 9.34 -7.59 -2.64
CA GLU A 180 10.17 -8.70 -3.15
C GLU A 180 9.68 -9.16 -4.54
N GLU A 181 9.44 -10.46 -4.72
CA GLU A 181 8.97 -11.07 -5.97
C GLU A 181 7.46 -10.96 -6.21
N PHE A 182 6.68 -10.58 -5.18
CA PHE A 182 5.24 -10.39 -5.33
C PHE A 182 4.94 -9.06 -6.01
N GLU A 183 4.23 -9.11 -7.13
CA GLU A 183 3.90 -7.95 -7.96
C GLU A 183 2.39 -7.83 -8.16
N ASP A 184 1.87 -6.62 -8.03
CA ASP A 184 0.47 -6.32 -8.34
C ASP A 184 0.30 -4.88 -8.85
N TYR A 185 -0.82 -4.60 -9.52
CA TYR A 185 -1.11 -3.26 -10.00
C TYR A 185 -1.92 -2.45 -9.00
N PHE A 186 -1.56 -1.18 -8.86
CA PHE A 186 -2.31 -0.25 -8.03
C PHE A 186 -2.33 1.16 -8.64
N TYR A 187 -3.42 1.87 -8.37
CA TYR A 187 -3.55 3.29 -8.66
C TYR A 187 -3.20 4.11 -7.44
N GLY A 188 -2.43 5.18 -7.66
CA GLY A 188 -2.04 6.11 -6.62
C GLY A 188 -0.66 5.81 -6.05
N PHE A 189 -0.44 6.22 -4.80
CA PHE A 189 0.86 6.18 -4.13
C PHE A 189 0.92 5.06 -3.11
N MET A 190 2.14 4.57 -2.84
CA MET A 190 2.45 3.59 -1.80
C MET A 190 3.47 4.16 -0.81
N VAL A 191 3.53 3.58 0.39
CA VAL A 191 4.59 3.86 1.36
C VAL A 191 5.94 3.37 0.84
N HIS A 192 7.02 3.91 1.40
CA HIS A 192 8.37 3.63 0.92
C HIS A 192 8.83 2.17 1.19
N HIS A 193 8.44 1.61 2.32
CA HIS A 193 8.76 0.23 2.72
C HIS A 193 7.69 -0.31 3.66
N THR A 194 7.66 -1.63 3.83
CA THR A 194 6.65 -2.32 4.66
C THR A 194 6.64 -1.87 6.12
N GLY A 195 7.76 -1.42 6.66
CA GLY A 195 7.88 -0.94 8.04
C GLY A 195 7.01 0.27 8.42
N TYR A 196 6.34 0.90 7.45
CA TYR A 196 5.31 1.91 7.72
C TYR A 196 3.96 1.27 8.10
N ILE A 197 3.71 -0.01 7.74
CA ILE A 197 2.41 -0.67 7.86
C ILE A 197 2.37 -1.46 9.17
N LYS A 198 2.41 -0.76 10.31
CA LYS A 198 2.50 -1.38 11.64
C LYS A 198 1.14 -1.74 12.25
N TYR A 199 0.08 -1.08 11.83
CA TYR A 199 -1.21 -1.09 12.52
C TYR A 199 -2.27 -1.69 11.61
N PHE A 200 -2.61 -2.94 11.83
CA PHE A 200 -3.67 -3.69 11.15
C PHE A 200 -4.11 -4.88 11.99
N ASP A 201 -5.28 -5.42 11.68
CA ASP A 201 -5.73 -6.70 12.21
C ASP A 201 -6.55 -7.45 11.18
N LEU A 202 -6.73 -8.75 11.39
CA LEU A 202 -7.52 -9.63 10.54
C LEU A 202 -8.60 -10.31 11.37
N TYR A 203 -9.86 -10.21 10.94
CA TYR A 203 -11.00 -10.80 11.62
C TYR A 203 -11.80 -11.69 10.67
N PRO A 204 -12.09 -12.97 11.03
CA PRO A 204 -13.02 -13.78 10.26
C PRO A 204 -14.37 -13.05 10.15
N TYR A 205 -14.95 -13.04 8.97
CA TYR A 205 -16.23 -12.39 8.74
C TYR A 205 -16.96 -13.01 7.56
N ASP A 206 -18.14 -13.55 7.77
CA ASP A 206 -18.94 -14.28 6.77
C ASP A 206 -18.12 -15.39 6.08
N ASP A 207 -18.13 -15.46 4.75
CA ASP A 207 -17.35 -16.40 3.93
C ASP A 207 -15.92 -15.92 3.62
N GLY A 208 -15.47 -14.85 4.27
CA GLY A 208 -14.15 -14.25 4.11
C GLY A 208 -13.59 -13.70 5.42
N PHE A 209 -13.01 -12.52 5.35
CA PHE A 209 -12.44 -11.83 6.50
C PHE A 209 -12.37 -10.33 6.29
N VAL A 210 -12.11 -9.57 7.35
CA VAL A 210 -11.89 -8.13 7.29
C VAL A 210 -10.42 -7.83 7.58
N LEU A 211 -9.78 -7.06 6.70
CA LEU A 211 -8.56 -6.34 6.99
C LEU A 211 -8.93 -5.06 7.72
N GLN A 212 -8.83 -5.06 9.04
CA GLN A 212 -9.10 -3.91 9.89
C GLN A 212 -7.90 -2.98 9.92
N LEU A 213 -8.13 -1.67 9.76
CA LEU A 213 -7.09 -0.66 9.65
C LEU A 213 -7.38 0.52 10.57
N PRO A 214 -6.36 1.33 10.94
CA PRO A 214 -6.57 2.55 11.70
C PRO A 214 -7.52 3.52 11.00
N GLU A 215 -8.16 4.37 11.79
CA GLU A 215 -8.86 5.55 11.27
C GLU A 215 -7.88 6.72 11.08
N ARG A 216 -8.24 7.65 10.19
CA ARG A 216 -7.40 8.81 9.89
C ARG A 216 -7.11 9.69 11.11
N LYS A 217 -8.08 9.84 12.02
CA LYS A 217 -7.94 10.64 13.24
C LYS A 217 -6.91 10.06 14.22
N ASP A 218 -6.80 8.71 14.23
CA ASP A 218 -5.89 7.96 15.09
C ASP A 218 -5.14 6.88 14.28
N PRO A 219 -4.19 7.30 13.41
CA PRO A 219 -3.58 6.40 12.42
C PRO A 219 -2.61 5.36 13.01
N GLU A 220 -2.44 5.33 14.31
CA GLU A 220 -1.62 4.37 15.06
C GLU A 220 -2.45 3.46 15.98
N ILE A 221 -3.79 3.54 15.90
CA ILE A 221 -4.69 2.71 16.70
C ILE A 221 -5.62 1.95 15.76
N VAL A 222 -5.60 0.63 15.83
CA VAL A 222 -6.59 -0.22 15.15
C VAL A 222 -7.82 -0.29 16.05
N PRO A 223 -8.96 0.25 15.64
CA PRO A 223 -10.19 0.18 16.46
C PRO A 223 -10.68 -1.27 16.52
N ALA A 224 -11.44 -1.58 17.57
CA ALA A 224 -12.13 -2.85 17.66
C ALA A 224 -13.01 -3.10 16.44
N PHE A 225 -13.06 -4.33 15.98
CA PHE A 225 -13.93 -4.69 14.88
C PHE A 225 -15.40 -4.69 15.31
N GLU A 226 -16.21 -3.87 14.69
CA GLU A 226 -17.66 -3.81 14.89
C GLU A 226 -18.38 -4.25 13.61
N PRO A 227 -19.01 -5.43 13.60
CA PRO A 227 -19.73 -5.93 12.43
C PRO A 227 -21.03 -5.16 12.23
N HIS A 228 -21.14 -4.40 11.14
CA HIS A 228 -22.38 -3.72 10.74
C HIS A 228 -23.15 -4.55 9.73
N GLN A 229 -24.02 -5.45 10.18
CA GLN A 229 -24.80 -6.38 9.36
C GLN A 229 -25.61 -5.69 8.24
N LYS A 230 -26.18 -4.49 8.49
CA LYS A 230 -26.95 -3.76 7.47
C LYS A 230 -26.09 -3.29 6.29
N ILE A 231 -24.89 -2.78 6.55
CA ILE A 231 -23.96 -2.32 5.51
C ILE A 231 -23.46 -3.50 4.71
N PHE A 232 -23.21 -4.62 5.36
CA PHE A 232 -22.78 -5.87 4.73
C PHE A 232 -23.82 -6.40 3.74
N GLN A 233 -25.11 -6.45 4.12
CA GLN A 233 -26.20 -6.90 3.24
C GLN A 233 -26.36 -6.02 2.00
N ILE A 234 -26.24 -4.69 2.15
CA ILE A 234 -26.30 -3.74 1.03
C ILE A 234 -25.10 -3.95 0.08
N GLY A 235 -23.88 -4.09 0.62
CA GLY A 235 -22.68 -4.34 -0.19
C GLY A 235 -22.75 -5.66 -0.98
N ARG A 236 -23.31 -6.71 -0.39
CA ARG A 236 -23.48 -8.01 -1.05
C ARG A 236 -24.51 -8.00 -2.18
N ALA A 237 -25.52 -7.12 -2.11
CA ALA A 237 -26.54 -6.97 -3.15
C ALA A 237 -26.02 -6.24 -4.41
N HIS A 238 -24.81 -5.66 -4.37
CA HIS A 238 -24.22 -4.87 -5.45
C HIS A 238 -22.99 -5.53 -6.08
N VAL A 239 -22.66 -6.75 -5.70
CA VAL A 239 -21.59 -7.61 -6.26
C VAL A 239 -22.22 -8.71 -7.09
#